data_f47f021442b0c83207e024b7138fa2f9
#
_entry.id   f47f021442b0c83207e024b7138fa2f9
#
_cell.length_a   1.000
_cell.length_b   1.000
_cell.length_c   1.000
_cell.angle_alpha   90.00
_cell.angle_beta   90.00
_cell.angle_gamma   90.00
#
_symmetry.space_group_name_H-M   'P 1'
#
loop_
_entity.id
_entity.type
_entity.pdbx_description
1 polymer ?
#
loop_
_entity_poly.entity_id
_entity_poly.type
_entity_poly.pdbx_seq_one_letter_code
_entity_poly.pdbx_strand_id
1 'polypeptide(L)'
;MFGNENDRPYELNVDTASTAAAAFIIGALRSEIKVPFGVNMLWDPMSTIALGAATGAQFVREIFTGSYASDMGSWTADAGQAMRYRDRLGRSDMLMLYNVSAEFAYSLDRRPLADRARSVNFSSIPDAILVSGQITGEAAEISDLTAVKAALPNTPVLANTGVKHETISDVFAVADGCIVGSALKFEGDTWKAVDPQRAKDFMNRVKEFR
;
A
#
# COMPACT_ATOMS: atom_id res chain seq x y z
N MET A 1 -5.55 -0.36 -7.90
CA MET A 1 -4.51 -1.27 -7.40
C MET A 1 -5.09 -2.65 -7.25
N PHE A 2 -4.36 -3.70 -7.63
CA PHE A 2 -4.73 -5.10 -7.44
C PHE A 2 -3.98 -5.67 -6.26
N GLY A 3 -4.63 -6.51 -5.46
CA GLY A 3 -4.03 -7.18 -4.31
C GLY A 3 -4.75 -8.49 -4.01
N ASN A 4 -4.05 -9.39 -3.32
CA ASN A 4 -4.56 -10.70 -2.95
C ASN A 4 -5.34 -10.68 -1.61
N GLU A 5 -6.11 -9.63 -1.35
CA GLU A 5 -6.81 -9.37 -0.08
C GLU A 5 -7.66 -10.53 0.45
N ASN A 6 -8.23 -11.34 -0.45
CA ASN A 6 -9.08 -12.48 -0.06
C ASN A 6 -8.36 -13.83 -0.06
N ASP A 7 -7.05 -13.82 -0.22
CA ASP A 7 -6.19 -15.01 -0.17
C ASP A 7 -5.82 -15.34 1.29
N ARG A 8 -6.80 -15.88 2.04
CA ARG A 8 -6.69 -16.17 3.46
C ARG A 8 -6.77 -17.66 3.75
N PRO A 9 -6.03 -18.19 4.74
CA PRO A 9 -5.13 -17.48 5.67
C PRO A 9 -3.89 -16.92 4.98
N TYR A 10 -3.43 -15.75 5.46
CA TYR A 10 -2.30 -15.07 4.86
C TYR A 10 -0.97 -15.79 5.12
N GLU A 11 -0.04 -15.67 4.17
CA GLU A 11 1.31 -16.19 4.24
C GLU A 11 2.34 -15.07 4.03
N LEU A 12 3.51 -15.21 4.64
CA LEU A 12 4.62 -14.26 4.45
C LEU A 12 5.35 -14.44 3.12
N ASN A 13 5.20 -15.60 2.51
CA ASN A 13 5.74 -15.92 1.20
C ASN A 13 4.60 -16.47 0.35
N VAL A 14 4.13 -15.66 -0.57
CA VAL A 14 3.02 -16.04 -1.47
C VAL A 14 3.50 -17.13 -2.41
N ASP A 15 2.71 -18.19 -2.55
CA ASP A 15 3.05 -19.29 -3.44
C ASP A 15 3.08 -18.86 -4.92
N THR A 16 3.78 -19.67 -5.73
CA THR A 16 3.94 -19.40 -7.16
C THR A 16 2.60 -19.45 -7.90
N ALA A 17 1.65 -20.29 -7.47
CA ALA A 17 0.36 -20.44 -8.14
C ALA A 17 -0.50 -19.17 -7.93
N SER A 18 -0.53 -18.62 -6.71
CA SER A 18 -1.24 -17.37 -6.40
C SER A 18 -0.66 -16.19 -7.19
N THR A 19 0.68 -16.08 -7.25
CA THR A 19 1.34 -15.04 -8.04
C THR A 19 1.08 -15.19 -9.54
N ALA A 20 1.13 -16.42 -10.07
CA ALA A 20 0.83 -16.71 -11.48
C ALA A 20 -0.64 -16.42 -11.83
N ALA A 21 -1.58 -16.80 -10.96
CA ALA A 21 -3.00 -16.51 -11.13
C ALA A 21 -3.27 -14.99 -11.16
N ALA A 22 -2.66 -14.23 -10.24
CA ALA A 22 -2.76 -12.78 -10.23
C ALA A 22 -2.21 -12.16 -11.52
N ALA A 23 -1.05 -12.62 -12.01
CA ALA A 23 -0.46 -12.15 -13.26
C ALA A 23 -1.35 -12.46 -14.47
N PHE A 24 -1.95 -13.65 -14.52
CA PHE A 24 -2.87 -14.04 -15.58
C PHE A 24 -4.13 -13.17 -15.60
N ILE A 25 -4.75 -12.95 -14.45
CA ILE A 25 -5.97 -12.12 -14.33
C ILE A 25 -5.69 -10.67 -14.73
N ILE A 26 -4.61 -10.08 -14.20
CA ILE A 26 -4.25 -8.70 -14.52
C ILE A 26 -3.88 -8.57 -16.00
N GLY A 27 -3.17 -9.55 -16.56
CA GLY A 27 -2.82 -9.61 -17.98
C GLY A 27 -4.07 -9.64 -18.87
N ALA A 28 -5.07 -10.44 -18.51
CA ALA A 28 -6.35 -10.50 -19.24
C ALA A 28 -7.13 -9.18 -19.19
N LEU A 29 -7.03 -8.44 -18.11
CA LEU A 29 -7.70 -7.12 -17.93
C LEU A 29 -6.87 -5.96 -18.47
N ARG A 30 -5.62 -6.18 -18.88
CA ARG A 30 -4.66 -5.10 -19.17
C ARG A 30 -5.16 -4.11 -20.21
N SER A 31 -5.86 -4.56 -21.23
CA SER A 31 -6.42 -3.71 -22.30
C SER A 31 -7.55 -2.77 -21.80
N GLU A 32 -8.23 -3.18 -20.72
CA GLU A 32 -9.33 -2.40 -20.14
C GLU A 32 -8.85 -1.33 -19.16
N ILE A 33 -7.61 -1.46 -18.65
CA ILE A 33 -7.06 -0.53 -17.67
C ILE A 33 -6.55 0.72 -18.38
N LYS A 34 -7.24 1.86 -18.18
CA LYS A 34 -6.92 3.14 -18.83
C LYS A 34 -6.28 4.18 -17.90
N VAL A 35 -6.00 3.78 -16.66
CA VAL A 35 -5.36 4.63 -15.64
C VAL A 35 -4.10 3.95 -15.10
N PRO A 36 -3.17 4.68 -14.51
CA PRO A 36 -2.05 4.05 -13.82
C PRO A 36 -2.56 3.05 -12.78
N PHE A 37 -1.95 1.87 -12.75
CA PHE A 37 -2.31 0.85 -11.78
C PHE A 37 -1.08 0.31 -11.06
N GLY A 38 -1.30 -0.16 -9.86
CA GLY A 38 -0.30 -0.82 -9.04
C GLY A 38 -0.74 -2.19 -8.56
N VAL A 39 0.19 -2.93 -7.99
CA VAL A 39 -0.02 -4.26 -7.44
C VAL A 39 0.54 -4.40 -6.04
N ASN A 40 0.00 -5.37 -5.29
CA ASN A 40 0.45 -5.76 -3.97
C ASN A 40 0.15 -7.24 -3.75
N MET A 41 1.16 -8.02 -3.40
CA MET A 41 1.01 -9.36 -2.84
C MET A 41 1.31 -9.24 -1.36
N LEU A 42 0.26 -9.24 -0.52
CA LEU A 42 0.34 -8.91 0.91
C LEU A 42 1.45 -9.68 1.61
N TRP A 43 2.30 -8.93 2.30
CA TRP A 43 3.49 -9.29 3.07
C TRP A 43 4.61 -9.96 2.27
N ASP A 44 4.52 -10.05 0.94
CA ASP A 44 5.60 -10.57 0.10
C ASP A 44 6.14 -9.50 -0.87
N PRO A 45 7.16 -8.74 -0.47
CA PRO A 45 7.79 -7.72 -1.31
C PRO A 45 8.33 -8.27 -2.64
N MET A 46 8.86 -9.49 -2.64
CA MET A 46 9.48 -10.07 -3.83
C MET A 46 8.42 -10.49 -4.87
N SER A 47 7.36 -11.16 -4.43
CA SER A 47 6.22 -11.50 -5.30
C SER A 47 5.49 -10.25 -5.78
N THR A 48 5.38 -9.20 -4.95
CA THR A 48 4.83 -7.90 -5.34
C THR A 48 5.62 -7.26 -6.48
N ILE A 49 6.95 -7.23 -6.41
CA ILE A 49 7.81 -6.68 -7.45
C ILE A 49 7.75 -7.53 -8.72
N ALA A 50 7.81 -8.87 -8.59
CA ALA A 50 7.71 -9.79 -9.72
C ALA A 50 6.39 -9.62 -10.47
N LEU A 51 5.27 -9.55 -9.74
CA LEU A 51 3.93 -9.32 -10.31
C LEU A 51 3.86 -7.95 -11.01
N GLY A 52 4.39 -6.91 -10.37
CA GLY A 52 4.44 -5.55 -10.95
C GLY A 52 5.24 -5.52 -12.26
N ALA A 53 6.38 -6.20 -12.30
CA ALA A 53 7.21 -6.30 -13.49
C ALA A 53 6.50 -7.07 -14.60
N ALA A 54 5.92 -8.22 -14.30
CA ALA A 54 5.24 -9.09 -15.28
C ALA A 54 3.99 -8.44 -15.90
N THR A 55 3.27 -7.62 -15.13
CA THR A 55 1.99 -7.02 -15.57
C THR A 55 2.12 -5.61 -16.12
N GLY A 56 3.30 -4.99 -16.01
CA GLY A 56 3.53 -3.61 -16.42
C GLY A 56 2.87 -2.59 -15.49
N ALA A 57 2.75 -2.91 -14.19
CA ALA A 57 2.27 -1.97 -13.19
C ALA A 57 3.21 -0.76 -13.08
N GLN A 58 2.66 0.43 -12.83
CA GLN A 58 3.43 1.67 -12.68
C GLN A 58 3.95 1.85 -11.25
N PHE A 59 3.33 1.19 -10.28
CA PHE A 59 3.78 1.23 -8.89
C PHE A 59 3.50 -0.09 -8.16
N VAL A 60 4.24 -0.30 -7.10
CA VAL A 60 3.99 -1.36 -6.11
C VAL A 60 3.83 -0.74 -4.73
N ARG A 61 3.02 -1.37 -3.90
CA ARG A 61 2.83 -0.99 -2.51
C ARG A 61 3.08 -2.21 -1.65
N GLU A 62 3.96 -2.10 -0.65
CA GLU A 62 4.20 -3.16 0.30
C GLU A 62 4.99 -2.65 1.53
N ILE A 63 5.23 -3.54 2.50
CA ILE A 63 6.13 -3.31 3.62
C ILE A 63 7.52 -3.78 3.20
N PHE A 64 8.33 -2.83 2.74
CA PHE A 64 9.69 -3.12 2.26
C PHE A 64 10.76 -2.98 3.33
N THR A 65 10.41 -2.50 4.53
CA THR A 65 11.37 -2.20 5.61
C THR A 65 10.82 -2.61 6.97
N GLY A 66 11.72 -2.86 7.92
CA GLY A 66 11.40 -3.09 9.31
C GLY A 66 11.30 -4.57 9.67
N SER A 67 11.20 -4.81 10.98
CA SER A 67 10.98 -6.12 11.57
C SER A 67 9.71 -6.11 12.39
N TYR A 68 8.93 -7.17 12.30
CA TYR A 68 7.58 -7.24 12.85
C TYR A 68 7.32 -8.56 13.55
N ALA A 69 6.43 -8.52 14.54
CA ALA A 69 5.80 -9.67 15.16
C ALA A 69 4.31 -9.67 14.79
N SER A 70 3.78 -10.80 14.33
CA SER A 70 2.41 -10.94 13.86
C SER A 70 1.86 -12.33 14.12
N ASP A 71 0.57 -12.56 13.81
CA ASP A 71 -0.05 -13.89 13.83
C ASP A 71 0.60 -14.86 12.82
N MET A 72 1.27 -14.33 11.80
CA MET A 72 2.06 -15.10 10.83
C MET A 72 3.48 -15.38 11.30
N GLY A 73 3.83 -15.05 12.55
CA GLY A 73 5.18 -15.15 13.11
C GLY A 73 5.99 -13.86 13.00
N SER A 74 7.28 -13.96 13.29
CA SER A 74 8.21 -12.83 13.16
C SER A 74 8.82 -12.79 11.78
N TRP A 75 8.93 -11.59 11.20
CA TRP A 75 9.49 -11.40 9.87
C TRP A 75 10.21 -10.05 9.74
N THR A 76 11.12 -10.00 8.77
CA THR A 76 11.92 -8.81 8.46
C THR A 76 11.94 -8.59 6.96
N ALA A 77 11.63 -7.38 6.53
CA ALA A 77 11.73 -6.97 5.14
C ALA A 77 13.12 -6.39 4.82
N ASP A 78 13.55 -6.53 3.55
CA ASP A 78 14.84 -6.03 3.05
C ASP A 78 14.61 -5.13 1.82
N ALA A 79 14.57 -3.82 2.06
CA ALA A 79 14.41 -2.83 1.01
C ALA A 79 15.55 -2.84 -0.02
N GLY A 80 16.77 -3.13 0.45
CA GLY A 80 17.94 -3.20 -0.44
C GLY A 80 17.85 -4.35 -1.43
N GLN A 81 17.37 -5.52 -0.97
CA GLN A 81 17.10 -6.66 -1.84
C GLN A 81 15.96 -6.35 -2.81
N ALA A 82 14.87 -5.77 -2.32
CA ALA A 82 13.69 -5.41 -3.11
C ALA A 82 14.04 -4.43 -4.25
N MET A 83 14.73 -3.33 -3.94
CA MET A 83 15.14 -2.33 -4.92
C MET A 83 16.04 -2.92 -6.00
N ARG A 84 17.05 -3.71 -5.61
CA ARG A 84 17.93 -4.38 -6.58
C ARG A 84 17.21 -5.43 -7.40
N TYR A 85 16.20 -6.09 -6.85
CA TYR A 85 15.37 -7.03 -7.61
C TYR A 85 14.54 -6.31 -8.67
N ARG A 86 13.90 -5.19 -8.31
CA ARG A 86 13.20 -4.32 -9.27
C ARG A 86 14.11 -3.95 -10.44
N ASP A 87 15.33 -3.51 -10.13
CA ASP A 87 16.30 -3.06 -11.13
C ASP A 87 16.77 -4.21 -12.04
N ARG A 88 17.02 -5.41 -11.46
CA ARG A 88 17.35 -6.62 -12.25
C ARG A 88 16.23 -7.04 -13.21
N LEU A 89 14.98 -6.75 -12.90
CA LEU A 89 13.83 -6.99 -13.79
C LEU A 89 13.65 -5.88 -14.84
N GLY A 90 14.55 -4.90 -14.90
CA GLY A 90 14.49 -3.78 -15.84
C GLY A 90 13.36 -2.80 -15.55
N ARG A 91 12.90 -2.71 -14.30
CA ARG A 91 11.75 -1.90 -13.88
C ARG A 91 12.10 -0.77 -12.90
N SER A 92 13.25 -0.13 -13.12
CA SER A 92 13.65 1.05 -12.34
C SER A 92 12.65 2.23 -12.46
N ASP A 93 11.77 2.17 -13.47
CA ASP A 93 10.64 3.10 -13.67
C ASP A 93 9.46 2.87 -12.71
N MET A 94 9.35 1.67 -12.14
CA MET A 94 8.22 1.29 -11.28
C MET A 94 8.36 1.91 -9.89
N LEU A 95 7.39 2.75 -9.51
CA LEU A 95 7.42 3.45 -8.22
C LEU A 95 7.22 2.48 -7.06
N MET A 96 7.94 2.74 -5.98
CA MET A 96 7.95 1.92 -4.76
C MET A 96 7.28 2.69 -3.61
N LEU A 97 6.06 2.30 -3.25
CA LEU A 97 5.29 2.91 -2.17
C LEU A 97 5.46 2.07 -0.90
N TYR A 98 6.14 2.64 0.11
CA TYR A 98 6.53 1.91 1.32
C TYR A 98 5.55 2.14 2.46
N ASN A 99 4.91 1.09 2.92
CA ASN A 99 4.14 1.15 4.16
C ASN A 99 5.10 1.04 5.35
N VAL A 100 5.13 2.05 6.22
CA VAL A 100 5.99 2.11 7.42
C VAL A 100 5.27 1.68 8.70
N SER A 101 3.98 1.34 8.59
CA SER A 101 3.17 0.75 9.65
C SER A 101 2.44 -0.47 9.12
N ALA A 102 2.80 -1.66 9.59
CA ALA A 102 2.20 -2.91 9.13
C ALA A 102 0.80 -3.10 9.75
N GLU A 103 -0.18 -3.46 8.91
CA GLU A 103 -1.45 -4.02 9.37
C GLU A 103 -1.22 -5.42 9.95
N PHE A 104 -2.01 -5.86 10.91
CA PHE A 104 -1.94 -7.20 11.54
C PHE A 104 -0.58 -7.56 12.16
N ALA A 105 0.28 -6.56 12.42
CA ALA A 105 1.61 -6.79 12.95
C ALA A 105 2.07 -5.63 13.84
N TYR A 106 2.94 -5.94 14.79
CA TYR A 106 3.56 -4.96 15.65
C TYR A 106 5.04 -4.77 15.27
N SER A 107 5.44 -3.51 15.06
CA SER A 107 6.84 -3.18 14.77
C SER A 107 7.73 -3.46 15.97
N LEU A 108 8.83 -4.16 15.75
CA LEU A 108 9.86 -4.37 16.78
C LEU A 108 10.77 -3.14 16.96
N ASP A 109 10.72 -2.20 16.04
CA ASP A 109 11.38 -0.89 16.16
C ASP A 109 10.53 0.06 17.02
N ARG A 110 11.05 0.42 18.17
CA ARG A 110 10.36 1.26 19.16
C ARG A 110 10.50 2.78 18.93
N ARG A 111 11.21 3.18 17.89
CA ARG A 111 11.30 4.60 17.55
C ARG A 111 9.90 5.14 17.19
N PRO A 112 9.63 6.43 17.45
CA PRO A 112 8.41 7.09 16.95
C PRO A 112 8.25 6.87 15.44
N LEU A 113 7.02 6.78 14.95
CA LEU A 113 6.73 6.50 13.53
C LEU A 113 7.38 7.54 12.60
N ALA A 114 7.37 8.81 12.96
CA ALA A 114 8.01 9.88 12.21
C ALA A 114 9.55 9.68 12.07
N ASP A 115 10.22 9.21 13.13
CA ASP A 115 11.66 8.93 13.09
C ASP A 115 11.96 7.69 12.23
N ARG A 116 11.11 6.67 12.28
CA ARG A 116 11.21 5.50 11.39
C ARG A 116 11.03 5.93 9.93
N ALA A 117 10.02 6.73 9.64
CA ALA A 117 9.76 7.24 8.29
C ALA A 117 10.93 8.06 7.75
N ARG A 118 11.53 8.95 8.56
CA ARG A 118 12.75 9.69 8.18
C ARG A 118 13.92 8.76 7.86
N SER A 119 14.15 7.76 8.71
CA SER A 119 15.20 6.77 8.52
C SER A 119 14.99 5.98 7.22
N VAL A 120 13.78 5.49 6.99
CA VAL A 120 13.39 4.75 5.78
C VAL A 120 13.57 5.62 4.54
N ASN A 121 13.09 6.86 4.58
CA ASN A 121 13.21 7.79 3.45
C ASN A 121 14.67 8.03 3.05
N PHE A 122 15.55 8.15 4.03
CA PHE A 122 16.98 8.35 3.78
C PHE A 122 17.69 7.08 3.29
N SER A 123 17.46 5.95 3.96
CA SER A 123 18.24 4.71 3.74
C SER A 123 17.69 3.82 2.64
N SER A 124 16.40 3.93 2.33
CA SER A 124 15.70 2.99 1.44
C SER A 124 15.03 3.66 0.25
N ILE A 125 15.12 4.99 0.15
CA ILE A 125 14.72 5.83 -1.00
C ILE A 125 13.37 5.44 -1.63
N PRO A 126 12.26 5.42 -0.87
CA PRO A 126 10.93 5.19 -1.42
C PRO A 126 10.44 6.37 -2.28
N ASP A 127 9.52 6.10 -3.20
CA ASP A 127 8.84 7.15 -3.96
C ASP A 127 7.69 7.79 -3.17
N ALA A 128 7.10 7.04 -2.22
CA ALA A 128 6.11 7.54 -1.27
C ALA A 128 6.14 6.72 0.03
N ILE A 129 5.69 7.35 1.11
CA ILE A 129 5.50 6.71 2.42
C ILE A 129 4.00 6.55 2.68
N LEU A 130 3.61 5.38 3.17
CA LEU A 130 2.25 5.06 3.54
C LEU A 130 2.14 4.81 5.04
N VAL A 131 1.05 5.29 5.63
CA VAL A 131 0.71 5.08 7.04
C VAL A 131 -0.63 4.36 7.12
N SER A 132 -0.65 3.19 7.77
CA SER A 132 -1.84 2.35 7.97
C SER A 132 -2.34 2.42 9.40
N GLY A 133 -3.64 2.12 9.59
CA GLY A 133 -4.19 1.67 10.86
C GLY A 133 -3.72 0.24 11.22
N GLN A 134 -4.27 -0.29 12.31
CA GLN A 134 -3.83 -1.60 12.85
C GLN A 134 -4.34 -2.79 12.03
N ILE A 135 -5.53 -2.67 11.43
CA ILE A 135 -6.14 -3.70 10.58
C ILE A 135 -6.80 -3.05 9.35
N THR A 136 -7.09 -3.87 8.34
CA THR A 136 -7.80 -3.42 7.13
C THR A 136 -9.13 -2.74 7.48
N GLY A 137 -9.32 -1.53 6.99
CA GLY A 137 -10.53 -0.73 7.22
C GLY A 137 -10.47 0.18 8.46
N GLU A 138 -9.51 0.01 9.35
CA GLU A 138 -9.22 0.99 10.39
C GLU A 138 -8.38 2.14 9.85
N ALA A 139 -8.74 3.36 10.24
CA ALA A 139 -8.04 4.55 9.79
C ALA A 139 -6.66 4.67 10.45
N ALA A 140 -5.70 5.15 9.68
CA ALA A 140 -4.47 5.66 10.26
C ALA A 140 -4.80 6.87 11.16
N GLU A 141 -4.12 6.97 12.30
CA GLU A 141 -4.29 8.12 13.20
C GLU A 141 -3.84 9.42 12.49
N ILE A 142 -4.68 10.46 12.54
CA ILE A 142 -4.35 11.77 11.95
C ILE A 142 -3.08 12.36 12.55
N SER A 143 -2.84 12.12 13.84
CA SER A 143 -1.61 12.53 14.53
C SER A 143 -0.36 11.88 13.92
N ASP A 144 -0.43 10.59 13.57
CA ASP A 144 0.67 9.86 12.93
C ASP A 144 0.94 10.39 11.51
N LEU A 145 -0.12 10.58 10.71
CA LEU A 145 -0.02 11.19 9.38
C LEU A 145 0.62 12.58 9.45
N THR A 146 0.15 13.41 10.39
CA THR A 146 0.68 14.77 10.62
C THR A 146 2.16 14.74 10.99
N ALA A 147 2.53 13.87 11.93
CA ALA A 147 3.92 13.74 12.39
C ALA A 147 4.85 13.24 11.28
N VAL A 148 4.40 12.24 10.50
CA VAL A 148 5.18 11.71 9.36
C VAL A 148 5.31 12.76 8.27
N LYS A 149 4.22 13.48 7.91
CA LYS A 149 4.28 14.54 6.88
C LYS A 149 5.16 15.71 7.30
N ALA A 150 5.11 16.13 8.56
CA ALA A 150 6.00 17.17 9.09
C ALA A 150 7.48 16.74 9.04
N ALA A 151 7.76 15.46 9.27
CA ALA A 151 9.11 14.90 9.20
C ALA A 151 9.62 14.73 7.75
N LEU A 152 8.72 14.64 6.77
CA LEU A 152 8.99 14.38 5.35
C LEU A 152 8.30 15.40 4.43
N PRO A 153 8.61 16.70 4.49
CA PRO A 153 7.88 17.73 3.75
C PRO A 153 7.96 17.55 2.22
N ASN A 154 9.03 16.94 1.71
CA ASN A 154 9.30 16.78 0.28
C ASN A 154 8.98 15.37 -0.27
N THR A 155 8.58 14.43 0.59
CA THR A 155 8.22 13.08 0.18
C THR A 155 6.70 12.92 0.27
N PRO A 156 6.04 12.36 -0.74
CA PRO A 156 4.61 12.06 -0.65
C PRO A 156 4.29 11.14 0.52
N VAL A 157 3.30 11.53 1.33
CA VAL A 157 2.77 10.74 2.45
C VAL A 157 1.31 10.43 2.18
N LEU A 158 0.93 9.16 2.21
CA LEU A 158 -0.43 8.71 1.92
C LEU A 158 -1.04 7.98 3.12
N ALA A 159 -2.32 8.25 3.39
CA ALA A 159 -3.12 7.42 4.27
C ALA A 159 -3.47 6.11 3.54
N ASN A 160 -3.14 4.97 4.15
CA ASN A 160 -3.22 3.68 3.45
C ASN A 160 -4.47 2.86 3.79
N THR A 161 -5.11 3.09 4.92
CA THR A 161 -6.28 2.33 5.38
C THR A 161 -7.38 3.23 5.93
N GLY A 162 -8.60 2.70 5.98
CA GLY A 162 -9.73 3.26 6.73
C GLY A 162 -10.27 4.61 6.28
N VAL A 163 -9.81 5.14 5.14
CA VAL A 163 -10.29 6.42 4.62
C VAL A 163 -11.72 6.25 4.10
N LYS A 164 -12.60 7.15 4.54
CA LYS A 164 -14.03 7.16 4.21
C LYS A 164 -14.43 8.49 3.61
N HIS A 165 -15.63 8.54 3.02
CA HIS A 165 -16.22 9.75 2.47
C HIS A 165 -16.28 10.89 3.50
N GLU A 166 -16.58 10.55 4.76
CA GLU A 166 -16.74 11.50 5.86
C GLU A 166 -15.40 12.04 6.38
N THR A 167 -14.32 11.25 6.27
CA THR A 167 -13.00 11.57 6.85
C THR A 167 -11.98 12.07 5.83
N ILE A 168 -12.31 12.08 4.55
CA ILE A 168 -11.37 12.43 3.48
C ILE A 168 -10.82 13.86 3.60
N SER A 169 -11.63 14.81 4.13
CA SER A 169 -11.19 16.18 4.37
C SER A 169 -10.04 16.26 5.37
N ASP A 170 -10.16 15.51 6.46
CA ASP A 170 -9.15 15.51 7.53
C ASP A 170 -7.85 14.86 7.05
N VAL A 171 -7.98 13.81 6.22
CA VAL A 171 -6.84 13.15 5.59
C VAL A 171 -6.12 14.11 4.64
N PHE A 172 -6.83 14.79 3.74
CA PHE A 172 -6.20 15.73 2.79
C PHE A 172 -5.67 17.01 3.42
N ALA A 173 -6.07 17.31 4.66
CA ALA A 173 -5.46 18.41 5.42
C ALA A 173 -4.01 18.10 5.85
N VAL A 174 -3.62 16.82 5.93
CA VAL A 174 -2.34 16.39 6.51
C VAL A 174 -1.55 15.40 5.64
N ALA A 175 -2.13 14.89 4.56
CA ALA A 175 -1.49 13.91 3.66
C ALA A 175 -1.65 14.31 2.20
N ASP A 176 -0.75 13.82 1.35
CA ASP A 176 -0.75 14.13 -0.10
C ASP A 176 -1.73 13.26 -0.89
N GLY A 177 -2.25 12.20 -0.28
CA GLY A 177 -3.18 11.27 -0.91
C GLY A 177 -3.63 10.14 0.00
N CYS A 178 -4.38 9.20 -0.57
CA CYS A 178 -4.84 8.03 0.18
C CYS A 178 -5.04 6.81 -0.72
N ILE A 179 -5.02 5.63 -0.10
CA ILE A 179 -5.46 4.37 -0.70
C ILE A 179 -6.78 3.98 -0.04
N VAL A 180 -7.81 3.74 -0.85
CA VAL A 180 -9.17 3.48 -0.39
C VAL A 180 -9.65 2.14 -0.94
N GLY A 181 -10.15 1.28 -0.08
CA GLY A 181 -10.70 -0.02 -0.43
C GLY A 181 -12.15 -0.17 0.03
N SER A 182 -12.36 -0.54 1.27
CA SER A 182 -13.68 -0.91 1.84
C SER A 182 -14.75 0.16 1.65
N ALA A 183 -14.40 1.44 1.77
CA ALA A 183 -15.36 2.54 1.61
C ALA A 183 -16.01 2.60 0.23
N LEU A 184 -15.35 2.06 -0.81
CA LEU A 184 -15.86 2.02 -2.18
C LEU A 184 -16.71 0.78 -2.49
N LYS A 185 -16.82 -0.17 -1.55
CA LYS A 185 -17.52 -1.42 -1.74
C LYS A 185 -18.97 -1.34 -1.23
N PHE A 186 -19.82 -2.26 -1.69
CA PHE A 186 -21.21 -2.32 -1.21
C PHE A 186 -21.25 -2.37 0.33
N GLU A 187 -22.05 -1.50 0.92
CA GLU A 187 -22.23 -1.35 2.38
C GLU A 187 -20.93 -1.01 3.16
N GLY A 188 -19.83 -0.68 2.46
CA GLY A 188 -18.51 -0.48 3.10
C GLY A 188 -17.84 -1.76 3.56
N ASP A 189 -18.32 -2.91 3.12
CA ASP A 189 -17.83 -4.23 3.50
C ASP A 189 -16.62 -4.62 2.62
N THR A 190 -15.50 -4.89 3.27
CA THR A 190 -14.22 -5.27 2.62
C THR A 190 -14.37 -6.48 1.68
N TRP A 191 -15.32 -7.37 1.95
CA TRP A 191 -15.49 -8.63 1.21
C TRP A 191 -16.48 -8.55 0.06
N LYS A 192 -17.19 -7.43 -0.09
CA LYS A 192 -18.14 -7.20 -1.17
C LYS A 192 -17.44 -6.62 -2.40
N ALA A 193 -18.16 -6.64 -3.53
CA ALA A 193 -17.70 -6.00 -4.76
C ALA A 193 -17.66 -4.47 -4.62
N VAL A 194 -16.92 -3.81 -5.51
CA VAL A 194 -16.92 -2.35 -5.62
C VAL A 194 -18.32 -1.88 -6.04
N ASP A 195 -18.86 -0.90 -5.33
CA ASP A 195 -20.08 -0.18 -5.68
C ASP A 195 -19.71 1.01 -6.58
N PRO A 196 -20.12 1.01 -7.86
CA PRO A 196 -19.79 2.10 -8.79
C PRO A 196 -20.31 3.47 -8.33
N GLN A 197 -21.46 3.51 -7.63
CA GLN A 197 -22.01 4.77 -7.14
C GLN A 197 -21.18 5.32 -5.99
N ARG A 198 -20.82 4.48 -5.00
CA ARG A 198 -19.93 4.87 -3.89
C ARG A 198 -18.57 5.35 -4.41
N ALA A 199 -18.01 4.65 -5.40
CA ALA A 199 -16.74 5.05 -6.02
C ALA A 199 -16.85 6.42 -6.70
N LYS A 200 -17.94 6.68 -7.43
CA LYS A 200 -18.20 7.96 -8.08
C LYS A 200 -18.36 9.09 -7.06
N ASP A 201 -19.14 8.85 -6.01
CA ASP A 201 -19.40 9.86 -4.96
C ASP A 201 -18.13 10.19 -4.20
N PHE A 202 -17.33 9.17 -3.87
CA PHE A 202 -16.01 9.36 -3.26
C PHE A 202 -15.10 10.22 -4.14
N MET A 203 -15.00 9.91 -5.44
CA MET A 203 -14.19 10.69 -6.38
C MET A 203 -14.70 12.11 -6.58
N ASN A 204 -16.01 12.34 -6.53
CA ASN A 204 -16.55 13.69 -6.56
C ASN A 204 -16.13 14.48 -5.32
N ARG A 205 -16.17 13.85 -4.15
CA ARG A 205 -15.69 14.47 -2.90
C ARG A 205 -14.19 14.79 -2.95
N VAL A 206 -13.36 13.89 -3.50
CA VAL A 206 -11.91 14.13 -3.69
C VAL A 206 -11.63 15.37 -4.53
N LYS A 207 -12.46 15.64 -5.57
CA LYS A 207 -12.28 16.81 -6.46
C LYS A 207 -12.45 18.14 -5.73
N GLU A 208 -13.14 18.18 -4.59
CA GLU A 208 -13.33 19.41 -3.81
C GLU A 208 -12.03 19.86 -3.11
N PHE A 209 -11.01 18.98 -3.02
CA PHE A 209 -9.74 19.23 -2.36
C PHE A 209 -8.55 19.35 -3.34
N ARG A 210 -8.80 19.39 -4.65
CA ARG A 210 -7.77 19.46 -5.70
C ARG A 210 -7.90 20.70 -6.56
#